data_165816f82f87d70519578fbe7e332be9
#
_entry.id   165816f82f87d70519578fbe7e332be9
#
_cell.length_a   1.000
_cell.length_b   1.000
_cell.length_c   1.000
_cell.angle_alpha   90.00
_cell.angle_beta   90.00
_cell.angle_gamma   90.00
#
_symmetry.space_group_name_H-M   'P 1'
#
loop_
_entity.id
_entity.type
_entity.pdbx_description
1 polymer ?
#
loop_
_entity_poly.entity_id
_entity_poly.type
_entity_poly.pdbx_seq_one_letter_code
_entity_poly.pdbx_strand_id
1 'polypeptide(L)'
;NGIIAANVTGGSGSYSYSWSNTSQTTATINSLEPNTYNVTVTDNTTACTSTATINIEQPDAMSIPITHNDVQCGISLGNASVNVSGGEPPYTYRWSNGDTGSSVENLMRGEYSVTVTDANQCTLSQSFRIRNIGIVSAEIEEQSSIRCFGTNTGTLTVTSENGAQPFGCIWNNGATYQTNFNITAGTYSVTITDAWGCQGNASYTLTEPPAMNVSTSETHPKCYGDHTGKITANVTGGTTIQNVVGSVDN
;
A
#
# COMPACT_ATOMS: atom_id res chain seq x y z
N ASN A 1 9.13 -5.12 41.68
CA ASN A 1 10.10 -5.13 42.79
C ASN A 1 9.64 -6.17 43.84
N GLY A 2 10.32 -7.34 43.89
CA GLY A 2 10.02 -8.40 44.83
C GLY A 2 10.39 -8.04 46.28
N ILE A 3 9.63 -8.52 47.24
CA ILE A 3 9.90 -8.41 48.68
C ILE A 3 9.72 -9.80 49.29
N ILE A 4 10.65 -10.22 50.12
CA ILE A 4 10.55 -11.46 50.91
C ILE A 4 10.69 -11.13 52.37
N ALA A 5 9.83 -11.69 53.21
CA ALA A 5 9.93 -11.61 54.68
C ALA A 5 10.10 -13.02 55.27
N ALA A 6 11.13 -13.23 56.05
CA ALA A 6 11.35 -14.45 56.78
C ALA A 6 10.66 -14.33 58.17
N ASN A 7 9.67 -15.17 58.41
CA ASN A 7 8.98 -15.29 59.70
C ASN A 7 9.56 -16.49 60.47
N VAL A 8 10.23 -16.21 61.56
CA VAL A 8 10.87 -17.24 62.39
C VAL A 8 10.00 -17.53 63.60
N THR A 9 9.77 -18.82 63.92
CA THR A 9 9.06 -19.28 65.10
C THR A 9 9.96 -20.22 65.88
N GLY A 10 9.95 -20.12 67.22
CA GLY A 10 10.80 -20.91 68.12
C GLY A 10 12.19 -20.30 68.32
N GLY A 11 13.09 -20.97 68.98
CA GLY A 11 14.46 -20.51 69.29
C GLY A 11 14.52 -19.46 70.37
N SER A 12 15.63 -18.73 70.48
CA SER A 12 15.92 -17.74 71.53
C SER A 12 15.30 -16.37 71.35
N GLY A 13 14.78 -16.06 70.12
CA GLY A 13 14.26 -14.76 69.76
C GLY A 13 15.30 -13.79 69.19
N SER A 14 16.58 -14.18 69.12
CA SER A 14 17.66 -13.38 68.47
C SER A 14 18.19 -14.12 67.25
N TYR A 15 18.00 -13.58 66.08
CA TYR A 15 18.34 -14.25 64.84
C TYR A 15 19.20 -13.38 63.92
N SER A 16 20.09 -14.03 63.16
CA SER A 16 20.77 -13.44 62.02
C SER A 16 20.34 -14.16 60.73
N TYR A 17 20.38 -13.43 59.62
CA TYR A 17 19.87 -13.87 58.33
C TYR A 17 20.96 -13.79 57.27
N SER A 18 21.10 -14.84 56.46
CA SER A 18 21.93 -14.86 55.30
C SER A 18 21.11 -15.31 54.09
N TRP A 19 21.04 -14.48 53.07
CA TRP A 19 20.28 -14.74 51.89
C TRP A 19 21.20 -15.04 50.71
N SER A 20 20.79 -15.96 49.85
CA SER A 20 21.45 -16.14 48.54
C SER A 20 21.09 -14.99 47.59
N ASN A 21 21.93 -14.74 46.62
CA ASN A 21 21.67 -13.80 45.52
C ASN A 21 21.44 -12.34 45.92
N THR A 22 21.76 -11.96 47.16
CA THR A 22 21.70 -10.58 47.63
C THR A 22 22.68 -10.39 48.79
N SER A 23 23.10 -9.16 49.06
CA SER A 23 23.94 -8.79 50.20
C SER A 23 23.12 -8.34 51.41
N GLN A 24 21.78 -8.35 51.37
CA GLN A 24 20.92 -7.96 52.47
C GLN A 24 20.93 -9.06 53.55
N THR A 25 20.92 -8.64 54.84
CA THR A 25 21.04 -9.54 56.02
C THR A 25 19.90 -9.35 57.00
N THR A 26 18.83 -8.69 56.59
CA THR A 26 17.64 -8.42 57.42
C THR A 26 16.58 -9.50 57.24
N ALA A 27 15.65 -9.59 58.19
CA ALA A 27 14.50 -10.50 58.12
C ALA A 27 13.63 -10.22 56.90
N THR A 28 13.56 -8.97 56.46
CA THR A 28 12.85 -8.54 55.21
C THR A 28 13.86 -7.97 54.25
N ILE A 29 13.84 -8.51 53.03
CA ILE A 29 14.66 -8.04 51.92
C ILE A 29 13.73 -7.54 50.79
N ASN A 30 14.17 -6.52 50.04
CA ASN A 30 13.35 -5.85 49.04
C ASN A 30 14.16 -5.59 47.74
N SER A 31 13.49 -5.02 46.74
CA SER A 31 14.08 -4.70 45.43
C SER A 31 14.68 -5.94 44.75
N LEU A 32 14.00 -7.07 44.87
CA LEU A 32 14.48 -8.35 44.38
C LEU A 32 14.07 -8.55 42.94
N GLU A 33 15.00 -9.07 42.17
CA GLU A 33 14.76 -9.55 40.81
C GLU A 33 14.14 -10.96 40.81
N PRO A 34 13.47 -11.40 39.75
CA PRO A 34 13.00 -12.77 39.62
C PRO A 34 14.15 -13.75 39.74
N ASN A 35 14.09 -14.59 40.78
CA ASN A 35 15.12 -15.59 41.08
C ASN A 35 14.64 -16.48 42.21
N THR A 36 15.34 -17.58 42.43
CA THR A 36 15.21 -18.42 43.61
C THR A 36 16.11 -17.90 44.74
N TYR A 37 15.52 -17.57 45.88
CA TYR A 37 16.23 -17.10 47.08
C TYR A 37 16.20 -18.16 48.16
N ASN A 38 17.35 -18.40 48.79
CA ASN A 38 17.49 -19.24 49.93
C ASN A 38 17.84 -18.37 51.13
N VAL A 39 17.15 -18.52 52.23
CA VAL A 39 17.52 -17.91 53.50
C VAL A 39 18.07 -18.96 54.46
N THR A 40 19.16 -18.63 55.09
CA THR A 40 19.66 -19.33 56.27
C THR A 40 19.46 -18.44 57.50
N VAL A 41 18.64 -18.88 58.42
CA VAL A 41 18.42 -18.20 59.71
C VAL A 41 19.27 -18.90 60.75
N THR A 42 20.02 -18.13 61.51
CA THR A 42 20.86 -18.63 62.61
C THR A 42 20.37 -18.05 63.91
N ASP A 43 20.07 -18.89 64.89
CA ASP A 43 19.82 -18.47 66.30
C ASP A 43 21.16 -18.05 66.91
N ASN A 44 21.27 -16.79 67.33
CA ASN A 44 22.50 -16.19 67.82
C ASN A 44 22.92 -16.71 69.14
N THR A 45 22.00 -17.38 69.90
CA THR A 45 22.25 -17.95 71.25
C THR A 45 22.72 -19.38 71.21
N THR A 46 22.11 -20.16 70.27
CA THR A 46 22.36 -21.63 70.20
C THR A 46 23.18 -22.01 68.99
N ALA A 47 23.45 -21.08 68.06
CA ALA A 47 24.07 -21.30 66.77
C ALA A 47 23.34 -22.35 65.86
N CYS A 48 22.10 -22.72 66.22
CA CYS A 48 21.30 -23.61 65.37
C CYS A 48 20.82 -22.86 64.13
N THR A 49 20.78 -23.55 63.02
CA THR A 49 20.39 -22.98 61.71
C THR A 49 19.15 -23.65 61.15
N SER A 50 18.34 -22.87 60.41
CA SER A 50 17.25 -23.38 59.59
C SER A 50 17.28 -22.68 58.26
N THR A 51 16.85 -23.37 57.19
CA THR A 51 16.84 -22.83 55.84
C THR A 51 15.45 -22.88 55.23
N ALA A 52 15.16 -21.90 54.36
CA ALA A 52 13.95 -21.89 53.54
C ALA A 52 14.30 -21.38 52.12
N THR A 53 13.53 -21.85 51.16
CA THR A 53 13.66 -21.47 49.74
C THR A 53 12.35 -20.84 49.26
N ILE A 54 12.44 -19.73 48.52
CA ILE A 54 11.32 -19.04 47.92
C ILE A 54 11.70 -18.64 46.45
N ASN A 55 10.75 -18.72 45.56
CA ASN A 55 10.90 -18.27 44.18
C ASN A 55 10.17 -16.94 43.99
N ILE A 56 10.85 -15.96 43.43
CA ILE A 56 10.25 -14.72 42.92
C ILE A 56 10.07 -14.88 41.46
N GLU A 57 8.83 -14.85 41.01
CA GLU A 57 8.46 -14.94 39.58
C GLU A 57 8.07 -13.55 39.04
N GLN A 58 8.14 -13.39 37.76
CA GLN A 58 7.58 -12.24 37.00
C GLN A 58 6.74 -12.77 35.88
N PRO A 59 5.75 -12.01 35.39
CA PRO A 59 5.05 -12.36 34.18
C PRO A 59 6.00 -12.43 32.96
N ASP A 60 5.67 -13.26 31.99
CA ASP A 60 6.37 -13.29 30.72
C ASP A 60 6.32 -11.92 30.04
N ALA A 61 7.33 -11.61 29.25
CA ALA A 61 7.36 -10.37 28.50
C ALA A 61 6.15 -10.27 27.54
N MET A 62 5.49 -9.12 27.55
CA MET A 62 4.34 -8.88 26.67
C MET A 62 4.80 -8.89 25.20
N SER A 63 4.02 -9.55 24.33
CA SER A 63 4.18 -9.56 22.88
C SER A 63 2.86 -9.21 22.23
N ILE A 64 2.89 -8.31 21.22
CA ILE A 64 1.68 -7.75 20.59
C ILE A 64 1.76 -7.84 19.06
N PRO A 65 1.85 -9.04 18.45
CA PRO A 65 1.84 -9.17 17.02
C PRO A 65 0.56 -8.58 16.43
N ILE A 66 0.73 -7.75 15.38
CA ILE A 66 -0.36 -7.10 14.65
C ILE A 66 -0.59 -7.84 13.34
N THR A 67 -1.83 -8.18 13.06
CA THR A 67 -2.31 -8.60 11.75
C THR A 67 -3.18 -7.50 11.17
N HIS A 68 -3.01 -7.17 9.90
CA HIS A 68 -3.78 -6.12 9.24
C HIS A 68 -4.07 -6.47 7.78
N ASN A 69 -5.13 -5.89 7.23
CA ASN A 69 -5.44 -5.89 5.82
C ASN A 69 -5.30 -4.48 5.26
N ASP A 70 -4.64 -4.40 4.11
CA ASP A 70 -4.45 -3.15 3.37
C ASP A 70 -5.75 -2.72 2.65
N VAL A 71 -5.84 -1.44 2.28
CA VAL A 71 -6.92 -0.90 1.43
C VAL A 71 -6.75 -1.45 0.03
N GLN A 72 -7.81 -2.01 -0.53
CA GLN A 72 -7.81 -2.59 -1.87
C GLN A 72 -8.56 -1.70 -2.86
N CYS A 73 -8.00 -1.47 -4.04
CA CYS A 73 -8.56 -0.65 -5.12
C CYS A 73 -8.90 0.81 -4.74
N GLY A 74 -8.43 1.30 -3.60
CA GLY A 74 -8.76 2.63 -3.09
C GLY A 74 -10.21 2.81 -2.62
N ILE A 75 -11.03 1.75 -2.63
CA ILE A 75 -12.45 1.78 -2.30
C ILE A 75 -12.82 0.98 -1.06
N SER A 76 -11.99 0.01 -0.64
CA SER A 76 -12.15 -0.70 0.63
C SER A 76 -11.41 0.04 1.75
N LEU A 77 -11.80 -0.24 2.96
CA LEU A 77 -11.11 0.24 4.16
C LEU A 77 -10.31 -0.91 4.78
N GLY A 78 -9.14 -0.59 5.33
CA GLY A 78 -8.30 -1.55 6.03
C GLY A 78 -8.84 -1.88 7.42
N ASN A 79 -8.29 -2.92 8.01
CA ASN A 79 -8.52 -3.27 9.40
C ASN A 79 -7.22 -3.76 10.02
N ALA A 80 -7.16 -3.80 11.34
CA ALA A 80 -6.06 -4.39 12.09
C ALA A 80 -6.56 -5.04 13.36
N SER A 81 -5.84 -6.06 13.80
CA SER A 81 -6.06 -6.70 15.10
C SER A 81 -4.73 -7.03 15.77
N VAL A 82 -4.73 -7.00 17.10
CA VAL A 82 -3.59 -7.36 17.92
C VAL A 82 -3.93 -8.58 18.76
N ASN A 83 -3.01 -9.55 18.77
CA ASN A 83 -3.10 -10.71 19.64
C ASN A 83 -2.02 -10.60 20.73
N VAL A 84 -2.45 -10.44 21.98
CA VAL A 84 -1.54 -10.22 23.11
C VAL A 84 -1.18 -11.54 23.76
N SER A 85 0.11 -11.73 24.03
CA SER A 85 0.62 -12.81 24.87
C SER A 85 1.62 -12.27 25.88
N GLY A 86 1.79 -12.93 27.03
CA GLY A 86 2.60 -12.42 28.16
C GLY A 86 1.98 -11.20 28.84
N GLY A 87 2.66 -10.67 29.85
CA GLY A 87 2.08 -9.67 30.74
C GLY A 87 1.00 -10.28 31.65
N GLU A 88 0.26 -9.42 32.38
CA GLU A 88 -0.81 -9.83 33.30
C GLU A 88 -2.17 -9.34 32.76
N PRO A 89 -3.12 -10.23 32.41
CA PRO A 89 -4.47 -9.82 31.96
C PRO A 89 -5.29 -9.23 33.16
N PRO A 90 -6.29 -8.37 32.88
CA PRO A 90 -6.80 -7.97 31.56
C PRO A 90 -5.95 -6.89 30.89
N TYR A 91 -6.05 -6.86 29.54
CA TYR A 91 -5.37 -5.85 28.73
C TYR A 91 -6.31 -4.73 28.32
N THR A 92 -5.78 -3.52 28.22
CA THR A 92 -6.44 -2.37 27.60
C THR A 92 -5.67 -1.91 26.37
N TYR A 93 -6.39 -1.37 25.38
CA TYR A 93 -5.85 -1.02 24.08
C TYR A 93 -6.11 0.46 23.80
N ARG A 94 -5.16 1.11 23.16
CA ARG A 94 -5.31 2.46 22.65
C ARG A 94 -4.65 2.58 21.28
N TRP A 95 -5.46 2.74 20.25
CA TRP A 95 -4.98 2.97 18.88
C TRP A 95 -4.75 4.47 18.65
N SER A 96 -3.87 4.78 17.67
CA SER A 96 -3.55 6.16 17.29
C SER A 96 -4.75 6.95 16.72
N ASN A 97 -5.77 6.27 16.22
CA ASN A 97 -7.03 6.86 15.76
C ASN A 97 -8.06 7.07 16.89
N GLY A 98 -7.73 6.68 18.12
CA GLY A 98 -8.58 6.84 19.31
C GLY A 98 -9.40 5.60 19.72
N ASP A 99 -9.42 4.56 18.90
CA ASP A 99 -10.11 3.30 19.21
C ASP A 99 -9.48 2.55 20.38
N THR A 100 -10.27 1.69 21.06
CA THR A 100 -9.90 1.03 22.33
C THR A 100 -10.14 -0.49 22.36
N GLY A 101 -10.45 -1.11 21.24
CA GLY A 101 -10.64 -2.57 21.15
C GLY A 101 -9.35 -3.31 20.82
N SER A 102 -9.37 -4.65 20.92
CA SER A 102 -8.28 -5.50 20.40
C SER A 102 -8.20 -5.52 18.86
N SER A 103 -9.21 -4.97 18.17
CA SER A 103 -9.26 -4.79 16.74
C SER A 103 -9.79 -3.40 16.39
N VAL A 104 -9.45 -2.94 15.22
CA VAL A 104 -9.88 -1.67 14.63
C VAL A 104 -10.24 -1.88 13.17
N GLU A 105 -11.32 -1.23 12.74
CA GLU A 105 -11.85 -1.31 11.39
C GLU A 105 -11.87 0.07 10.72
N ASN A 106 -12.20 0.10 9.44
CA ASN A 106 -12.38 1.31 8.66
C ASN A 106 -11.12 2.19 8.59
N LEU A 107 -9.95 1.58 8.57
CA LEU A 107 -8.68 2.27 8.45
C LEU A 107 -8.44 2.72 7.00
N MET A 108 -8.19 3.99 6.81
CA MET A 108 -7.65 4.52 5.55
C MET A 108 -6.16 4.16 5.42
N ARG A 109 -5.58 4.36 4.24
CA ARG A 109 -4.11 4.30 4.09
C ARG A 109 -3.45 5.27 5.09
N GLY A 110 -2.42 4.81 5.78
CA GLY A 110 -1.73 5.65 6.76
C GLY A 110 -0.87 4.84 7.71
N GLU A 111 -0.15 5.55 8.55
CA GLU A 111 0.60 4.97 9.67
C GLU A 111 -0.29 4.92 10.91
N TYR A 112 -0.28 3.81 11.59
CA TYR A 112 -1.05 3.57 12.81
C TYR A 112 -0.16 2.93 13.86
N SER A 113 -0.54 3.10 15.11
CA SER A 113 0.07 2.42 16.24
C SER A 113 -0.98 1.99 17.24
N VAL A 114 -0.67 0.94 17.98
CA VAL A 114 -1.45 0.51 19.14
C VAL A 114 -0.54 0.47 20.35
N THR A 115 -1.04 0.94 21.47
CA THR A 115 -0.45 0.77 22.80
C THR A 115 -1.33 -0.17 23.59
N VAL A 116 -0.75 -1.26 24.07
CA VAL A 116 -1.40 -2.22 24.97
C VAL A 116 -0.87 -1.99 26.36
N THR A 117 -1.75 -1.97 27.35
CA THR A 117 -1.42 -1.85 28.77
C THR A 117 -2.02 -3.05 29.50
N ASP A 118 -1.21 -3.73 30.28
CA ASP A 118 -1.63 -4.87 31.12
C ASP A 118 -2.19 -4.43 32.50
N ALA A 119 -2.64 -5.41 33.31
CA ALA A 119 -3.18 -5.13 34.63
C ALA A 119 -2.14 -4.51 35.60
N ASN A 120 -0.86 -4.78 35.39
CA ASN A 120 0.25 -4.22 36.15
C ASN A 120 0.71 -2.83 35.64
N GLN A 121 0.00 -2.23 34.70
CA GLN A 121 0.32 -0.96 34.04
C GLN A 121 1.62 -1.01 33.19
N CYS A 122 2.08 -2.21 32.82
CA CYS A 122 3.14 -2.36 31.86
C CYS A 122 2.60 -2.06 30.46
N THR A 123 3.34 -1.29 29.66
CA THR A 123 2.91 -0.86 28.35
C THR A 123 3.84 -1.36 27.26
N LEU A 124 3.26 -1.75 26.12
CA LEU A 124 4.00 -2.03 24.89
C LEU A 124 3.28 -1.37 23.71
N SER A 125 4.06 -0.74 22.82
CA SER A 125 3.52 -0.08 21.65
C SER A 125 4.14 -0.65 20.39
N GLN A 126 3.33 -0.78 19.33
CA GLN A 126 3.79 -1.21 18.01
C GLN A 126 3.11 -0.40 16.92
N SER A 127 3.89 -0.03 15.89
CA SER A 127 3.41 0.67 14.71
C SER A 127 3.29 -0.26 13.52
N PHE A 128 2.36 0.05 12.61
CA PHE A 128 2.16 -0.64 11.34
C PHE A 128 1.62 0.34 10.31
N ARG A 129 1.59 -0.08 9.05
CA ARG A 129 1.15 0.77 7.96
C ARG A 129 0.07 0.09 7.14
N ILE A 130 -1.07 0.76 6.98
CA ILE A 130 -2.09 0.43 6.00
C ILE A 130 -1.71 1.05 4.66
N ARG A 131 -1.52 0.22 3.65
CA ARG A 131 -1.17 0.61 2.28
C ARG A 131 -2.42 0.66 1.42
N ASN A 132 -2.36 1.40 0.32
CA ASN A 132 -3.34 1.28 -0.75
C ASN A 132 -2.72 0.39 -1.83
N ILE A 133 -3.25 -0.82 -1.97
CA ILE A 133 -2.81 -1.80 -2.97
C ILE A 133 -3.86 -1.91 -4.08
N GLY A 134 -3.41 -2.26 -5.30
CA GLY A 134 -4.32 -2.45 -6.42
C GLY A 134 -4.85 -1.15 -7.05
N ILE A 135 -4.12 -0.03 -6.95
CA ILE A 135 -4.41 1.12 -7.82
C ILE A 135 -3.95 0.73 -9.22
N VAL A 136 -4.88 0.76 -10.17
CA VAL A 136 -4.58 0.57 -11.59
C VAL A 136 -4.62 1.92 -12.27
N SER A 137 -3.50 2.34 -12.86
CA SER A 137 -3.45 3.48 -13.79
C SER A 137 -3.58 2.97 -15.21
N ALA A 138 -4.39 3.62 -16.03
CA ALA A 138 -4.49 3.33 -17.44
C ALA A 138 -4.00 4.54 -18.23
N GLU A 139 -3.13 4.31 -19.20
CA GLU A 139 -2.65 5.33 -20.13
C GLU A 139 -2.79 4.81 -21.56
N ILE A 140 -3.27 5.67 -22.47
CA ILE A 140 -3.45 5.32 -23.88
C ILE A 140 -2.39 6.05 -24.69
N GLU A 141 -1.63 5.29 -25.48
CA GLU A 141 -0.67 5.80 -26.45
C GLU A 141 -1.17 5.55 -27.87
N GLU A 142 -1.02 6.56 -28.74
CA GLU A 142 -1.23 6.42 -30.17
C GLU A 142 0.01 5.78 -30.80
N GLN A 143 -0.16 4.56 -31.33
CA GLN A 143 0.92 3.84 -32.03
C GLN A 143 0.97 4.16 -33.54
N SER A 144 -0.18 4.38 -34.14
CA SER A 144 -0.25 4.88 -35.48
C SER A 144 -1.45 5.79 -35.72
N SER A 145 -1.19 6.92 -36.38
CA SER A 145 -2.18 7.91 -36.74
C SER A 145 -2.94 7.55 -37.99
N ILE A 146 -4.12 8.15 -38.17
CA ILE A 146 -4.90 8.04 -39.40
C ILE A 146 -4.31 9.00 -40.42
N ARG A 147 -3.84 8.46 -41.56
CA ARG A 147 -3.19 9.24 -42.59
C ARG A 147 -4.12 9.80 -43.66
N CYS A 148 -5.27 9.18 -43.85
CA CYS A 148 -6.26 9.60 -44.85
C CYS A 148 -7.64 9.69 -44.19
N PHE A 149 -8.42 10.67 -44.66
CA PHE A 149 -9.81 10.84 -44.21
C PHE A 149 -10.64 9.58 -44.44
N GLY A 150 -11.44 9.21 -43.45
CA GLY A 150 -12.36 8.07 -43.52
C GLY A 150 -11.70 6.69 -43.50
N THR A 151 -10.39 6.59 -43.24
CA THR A 151 -9.72 5.29 -43.16
C THR A 151 -9.67 4.76 -41.72
N ASN A 152 -9.52 3.44 -41.58
CA ASN A 152 -9.41 2.74 -40.31
C ASN A 152 -7.96 2.27 -40.02
N THR A 153 -6.98 3.13 -40.23
CA THR A 153 -5.56 2.80 -40.05
C THR A 153 -5.00 3.15 -38.67
N GLY A 154 -5.83 3.67 -37.79
CA GLY A 154 -5.45 4.04 -36.43
C GLY A 154 -5.15 2.85 -35.55
N THR A 155 -4.23 3.00 -34.62
CA THR A 155 -3.89 2.00 -33.59
C THR A 155 -3.63 2.70 -32.27
N LEU A 156 -4.28 2.25 -31.22
CA LEU A 156 -4.10 2.71 -29.84
C LEU A 156 -3.65 1.54 -28.96
N THR A 157 -2.71 1.78 -28.08
CA THR A 157 -2.26 0.79 -27.09
C THR A 157 -2.49 1.36 -25.70
N VAL A 158 -3.04 0.53 -24.80
CA VAL A 158 -3.17 0.88 -23.39
C VAL A 158 -2.06 0.24 -22.58
N THR A 159 -1.48 1.02 -21.65
CA THR A 159 -0.48 0.58 -20.68
C THR A 159 -0.97 0.81 -19.26
N SER A 160 -0.41 0.07 -18.33
CA SER A 160 -0.62 0.28 -16.88
C SER A 160 0.70 0.21 -16.16
N GLU A 161 0.99 1.20 -15.32
CA GLU A 161 2.20 1.21 -14.49
C GLU A 161 2.01 0.51 -13.14
N ASN A 162 0.75 0.36 -12.68
CA ASN A 162 0.40 -0.17 -11.37
C ASN A 162 -0.68 -1.24 -11.50
N GLY A 163 -0.85 -2.03 -10.44
CA GLY A 163 -1.80 -3.13 -10.35
C GLY A 163 -1.13 -4.51 -10.48
N ALA A 164 -1.90 -5.55 -10.26
CA ALA A 164 -1.46 -6.94 -10.30
C ALA A 164 -1.71 -7.56 -11.68
N GLN A 165 -0.67 -8.10 -12.30
CA GLN A 165 -0.84 -8.86 -13.55
C GLN A 165 -1.51 -10.22 -13.33
N PRO A 166 -2.26 -10.77 -14.31
CA PRO A 166 -2.51 -10.22 -15.64
C PRO A 166 -3.58 -9.13 -15.65
N PHE A 167 -3.52 -8.25 -16.67
CA PHE A 167 -4.54 -7.24 -16.90
C PHE A 167 -5.54 -7.68 -17.97
N GLY A 168 -6.84 -7.52 -17.69
CA GLY A 168 -7.90 -7.55 -18.68
C GLY A 168 -8.16 -6.15 -19.23
N CYS A 169 -8.44 -6.01 -20.52
CA CYS A 169 -8.77 -4.74 -21.17
C CYS A 169 -10.13 -4.83 -21.86
N ILE A 170 -10.95 -3.79 -21.73
CA ILE A 170 -12.22 -3.66 -22.47
C ILE A 170 -12.31 -2.24 -23.01
N TRP A 171 -12.30 -2.10 -24.33
CA TRP A 171 -12.50 -0.84 -25.04
C TRP A 171 -13.99 -0.59 -25.30
N ASN A 172 -14.37 0.68 -25.42
CA ASN A 172 -15.77 1.07 -25.71
C ASN A 172 -16.30 0.56 -27.07
N ASN A 173 -15.43 0.16 -28.00
CA ASN A 173 -15.80 -0.49 -29.25
C ASN A 173 -15.87 -2.03 -29.16
N GLY A 174 -15.72 -2.60 -27.96
CA GLY A 174 -15.80 -4.03 -27.68
C GLY A 174 -14.48 -4.80 -27.87
N ALA A 175 -13.39 -4.15 -28.25
CA ALA A 175 -12.07 -4.79 -28.29
C ALA A 175 -11.60 -5.16 -26.88
N THR A 176 -10.91 -6.32 -26.74
CA THR A 176 -10.44 -6.86 -25.44
C THR A 176 -8.93 -7.05 -25.38
N TYR A 177 -8.22 -6.66 -26.41
CA TYR A 177 -6.75 -6.71 -26.44
C TYR A 177 -6.15 -5.39 -25.95
N GLN A 178 -4.94 -5.45 -25.43
CA GLN A 178 -4.18 -4.29 -25.02
C GLN A 178 -4.01 -3.27 -26.17
N THR A 179 -3.85 -3.74 -27.39
CA THR A 179 -3.76 -2.91 -28.60
C THR A 179 -5.05 -3.00 -29.41
N ASN A 180 -5.65 -1.85 -29.71
CA ASN A 180 -6.86 -1.69 -30.50
C ASN A 180 -6.47 -1.25 -31.90
N PHE A 181 -6.59 -2.15 -32.86
CA PHE A 181 -6.13 -1.99 -34.25
C PHE A 181 -7.27 -1.62 -35.18
N ASN A 182 -6.89 -1.07 -36.34
CA ASN A 182 -7.79 -0.80 -37.48
C ASN A 182 -9.00 0.04 -37.06
N ILE A 183 -8.74 1.09 -36.29
CA ILE A 183 -9.78 2.00 -35.78
C ILE A 183 -9.84 3.29 -36.59
N THR A 184 -11.04 3.86 -36.71
CA THR A 184 -11.33 5.15 -37.35
C THR A 184 -11.12 6.30 -36.36
N ALA A 185 -11.22 7.55 -36.86
CA ALA A 185 -11.28 8.72 -35.96
C ALA A 185 -12.46 8.63 -35.02
N GLY A 186 -12.24 9.04 -33.76
CA GLY A 186 -13.24 8.99 -32.73
C GLY A 186 -12.64 9.00 -31.33
N THR A 187 -13.50 9.05 -30.31
CA THR A 187 -13.06 8.95 -28.91
C THR A 187 -13.15 7.51 -28.44
N TYR A 188 -12.03 7.00 -27.99
CA TYR A 188 -11.88 5.65 -27.44
C TYR A 188 -11.66 5.73 -25.95
N SER A 189 -12.37 4.91 -25.21
CA SER A 189 -12.14 4.70 -23.80
C SER A 189 -11.86 3.22 -23.53
N VAL A 190 -11.02 2.95 -22.54
CA VAL A 190 -10.65 1.61 -22.12
C VAL A 190 -10.77 1.49 -20.61
N THR A 191 -11.27 0.35 -20.15
CA THR A 191 -11.19 -0.07 -18.75
C THR A 191 -10.18 -1.20 -18.66
N ILE A 192 -9.14 -1.01 -17.84
CA ILE A 192 -8.22 -2.07 -17.45
C ILE A 192 -8.67 -2.63 -16.12
N THR A 193 -8.67 -3.95 -15.98
CA THR A 193 -8.94 -4.65 -14.73
C THR A 193 -7.75 -5.53 -14.40
N ASP A 194 -7.19 -5.40 -13.20
CA ASP A 194 -6.08 -6.22 -12.73
C ASP A 194 -6.53 -7.58 -12.16
N ALA A 195 -5.56 -8.42 -11.75
CA ALA A 195 -5.83 -9.75 -11.18
C ALA A 195 -6.61 -9.71 -9.85
N TRP A 196 -6.62 -8.58 -9.16
CA TRP A 196 -7.41 -8.38 -7.93
C TRP A 196 -8.80 -7.77 -8.18
N GLY A 197 -9.14 -7.49 -9.44
CA GLY A 197 -10.40 -6.86 -9.82
C GLY A 197 -10.40 -5.33 -9.71
N CYS A 198 -9.26 -4.71 -9.44
CA CYS A 198 -9.14 -3.26 -9.41
C CYS A 198 -9.14 -2.68 -10.83
N GLN A 199 -9.83 -1.56 -11.02
CA GLN A 199 -10.04 -0.98 -12.34
C GLN A 199 -9.35 0.39 -12.49
N GLY A 200 -8.83 0.63 -13.71
CA GLY A 200 -8.35 1.91 -14.18
C GLY A 200 -8.98 2.24 -15.52
N ASN A 201 -9.22 3.53 -15.78
CA ASN A 201 -9.85 3.99 -17.00
C ASN A 201 -9.00 5.06 -17.67
N ALA A 202 -8.97 5.03 -19.00
CA ALA A 202 -8.38 6.07 -19.82
C ALA A 202 -9.26 6.37 -21.03
N SER A 203 -9.10 7.56 -21.59
CA SER A 203 -9.75 7.94 -22.86
C SER A 203 -8.78 8.72 -23.75
N TYR A 204 -8.92 8.51 -25.06
CA TYR A 204 -8.10 9.16 -26.09
C TYR A 204 -8.96 9.51 -27.28
N THR A 205 -8.75 10.70 -27.88
CA THR A 205 -9.44 11.10 -29.11
C THR A 205 -8.47 11.01 -30.26
N LEU A 206 -8.69 9.99 -31.11
CA LEU A 206 -7.94 9.79 -32.34
C LEU A 206 -8.53 10.68 -33.44
N THR A 207 -7.70 11.47 -34.05
CA THR A 207 -8.10 12.42 -35.10
C THR A 207 -7.66 11.94 -36.47
N GLU A 208 -8.34 12.42 -37.52
CA GLU A 208 -7.98 12.19 -38.92
C GLU A 208 -7.78 13.52 -39.66
N PRO A 209 -7.02 13.52 -40.77
CA PRO A 209 -6.89 14.70 -41.59
C PRO A 209 -8.23 15.11 -42.23
N PRO A 210 -8.44 16.36 -42.54
CA PRO A 210 -9.64 16.79 -43.29
C PRO A 210 -9.66 16.12 -44.67
N ALA A 211 -10.87 15.86 -45.18
CA ALA A 211 -11.07 15.30 -46.51
C ALA A 211 -10.37 16.12 -47.59
N MET A 212 -9.65 15.45 -48.47
CA MET A 212 -9.02 16.10 -49.61
C MET A 212 -10.09 16.42 -50.62
N ASN A 213 -10.16 17.70 -51.05
CA ASN A 213 -11.04 18.17 -52.09
C ASN A 213 -10.21 18.77 -53.22
N VAL A 214 -10.51 18.37 -54.45
CA VAL A 214 -9.85 18.86 -55.63
C VAL A 214 -10.87 19.59 -56.50
N SER A 215 -10.61 20.85 -56.79
CA SER A 215 -11.37 21.64 -57.75
C SER A 215 -10.46 22.08 -58.91
N THR A 216 -11.01 22.19 -60.09
CA THR A 216 -10.26 22.66 -61.26
C THR A 216 -10.80 23.98 -61.74
N SER A 217 -9.92 24.83 -62.23
CA SER A 217 -10.25 26.03 -63.02
C SER A 217 -9.53 26.00 -64.35
N GLU A 218 -10.16 26.50 -65.36
CA GLU A 218 -9.61 26.48 -66.75
C GLU A 218 -9.58 27.86 -67.34
N THR A 219 -8.64 28.07 -68.21
CA THR A 219 -8.57 29.24 -69.08
C THR A 219 -8.46 28.75 -70.51
N HIS A 220 -9.43 29.14 -71.35
CA HIS A 220 -9.44 28.74 -72.81
C HIS A 220 -8.53 29.60 -73.60
N PRO A 221 -7.92 29.02 -74.67
CA PRO A 221 -7.25 29.78 -75.69
C PRO A 221 -8.19 30.79 -76.40
N LYS A 222 -7.72 31.98 -76.70
CA LYS A 222 -8.55 33.03 -77.25
C LYS A 222 -8.67 32.94 -78.80
N CYS A 223 -7.74 32.28 -79.45
CA CYS A 223 -7.67 32.18 -80.92
C CYS A 223 -7.43 30.73 -81.38
N TYR A 224 -7.87 30.42 -82.62
CA TYR A 224 -7.59 29.15 -83.24
C TYR A 224 -6.07 28.95 -83.45
N GLY A 225 -5.57 27.80 -83.01
CA GLY A 225 -4.13 27.48 -83.05
C GLY A 225 -3.30 28.08 -81.91
N ASP A 226 -3.93 28.75 -80.97
CA ASP A 226 -3.27 29.27 -79.73
C ASP A 226 -3.10 28.18 -78.70
N HIS A 227 -1.92 28.05 -78.12
CA HIS A 227 -1.55 27.04 -77.11
C HIS A 227 -1.54 27.64 -75.71
N THR A 228 -2.30 28.70 -75.43
CA THR A 228 -2.33 29.41 -74.14
C THR A 228 -3.37 28.91 -73.19
N GLY A 229 -4.00 27.78 -73.48
CA GLY A 229 -4.92 27.11 -72.53
C GLY A 229 -4.23 26.69 -71.22
N LYS A 230 -4.87 26.93 -70.07
CA LYS A 230 -4.34 26.57 -68.78
C LYS A 230 -5.39 25.87 -67.99
N ILE A 231 -5.04 24.76 -67.30
CA ILE A 231 -5.83 24.12 -66.28
C ILE A 231 -5.07 24.25 -65.02
N THR A 232 -5.76 24.67 -63.95
CA THR A 232 -5.21 24.75 -62.60
C THR A 232 -6.04 23.85 -61.71
N ALA A 233 -5.41 22.92 -60.97
CA ALA A 233 -6.02 22.14 -59.94
C ALA A 233 -5.77 22.82 -58.59
N ASN A 234 -6.84 23.08 -57.85
CA ASN A 234 -6.80 23.59 -56.47
C ASN A 234 -7.12 22.44 -55.54
N VAL A 235 -6.20 22.08 -54.67
CA VAL A 235 -6.33 21.01 -53.67
C VAL A 235 -6.48 21.64 -52.29
N THR A 236 -7.49 21.24 -51.55
CA THR A 236 -7.71 21.64 -50.16
C THR A 236 -7.90 20.41 -49.29
N GLY A 237 -7.60 20.50 -48.00
CA GLY A 237 -7.66 19.34 -47.07
C GLY A 237 -6.44 18.43 -47.18
N GLY A 238 -6.55 17.25 -46.64
CA GLY A 238 -5.44 16.29 -46.47
C GLY A 238 -4.37 16.75 -45.49
N THR A 239 -3.30 16.01 -45.37
CA THR A 239 -2.09 16.41 -44.63
C THR A 239 -1.23 17.30 -45.51
N THR A 240 -0.91 18.51 -45.04
CA THR A 240 0.02 19.40 -45.77
C THR A 240 1.43 18.78 -45.78
N ILE A 241 1.82 18.23 -46.94
CA ILE A 241 3.23 17.99 -47.19
C ILE A 241 3.79 19.33 -47.69
N GLN A 242 4.70 19.95 -46.96
CA GLN A 242 5.48 21.04 -47.45
C GLN A 242 6.32 20.48 -48.65
N ASN A 243 6.08 21.05 -49.85
CA ASN A 243 6.74 20.80 -51.13
C ASN A 243 6.14 19.68 -52.01
N VAL A 244 5.11 20.02 -52.76
CA VAL A 244 5.00 19.53 -54.14
C VAL A 244 4.93 20.74 -55.06
N VAL A 245 6.06 21.16 -55.55
CA VAL A 245 6.15 22.01 -56.78
C VAL A 245 6.28 21.07 -57.95
N GLY A 246 5.18 20.75 -58.61
CA GLY A 246 5.17 20.08 -59.89
C GLY A 246 4.67 21.05 -60.93
N SER A 247 5.56 21.70 -61.64
CA SER A 247 5.22 22.30 -62.96
C SER A 247 5.41 21.21 -64.01
N VAL A 248 4.36 20.90 -64.76
CA VAL A 248 4.48 20.14 -65.98
C VAL A 248 4.46 21.19 -67.12
N ASP A 249 5.66 21.62 -67.55
CA ASP A 249 5.84 22.37 -68.77
C ASP A 249 5.94 21.35 -69.89
N ASN A 250 5.01 21.47 -70.82
CA ASN A 250 5.08 20.78 -72.11
C ASN A 250 5.04 21.80 -73.26
#